data_2c434860507544de86665cc84c5a1cfa
#
_entry.id   2c434860507544de86665cc84c5a1cfa
#
_cell.length_a   1.000
_cell.length_b   1.000
_cell.length_c   1.000
_cell.angle_alpha   90.00
_cell.angle_beta   90.00
_cell.angle_gamma   90.00
#
_symmetry.space_group_name_H-M   'P 1'
#
loop_
_entity.id
_entity.type
_entity.pdbx_description
1 polymer ?
#
loop_
_entity_poly.entity_id
_entity_poly.type
_entity_poly.pdbx_seq_one_letter_code
_entity_poly.pdbx_strand_id
1 'polypeptide(L)'
;GWVSDRAGYRYARRDPAHGAPWPAMPAALRALAERAAAAAGFAGFQPDSCLVNEYQPGARMTLHQDRNERDLTAPIVSVSLGLPATFQLGGDDRTDPVVRVPLVHGDVLVWGGPARLRFHGVLPVRPVHHPRLGPRRLNLTFRRAG
;
A
#
# COMPACT_ATOMS: atom_id res chain seq x y z
N GLY A 1 -8.12 -3.65 -10.81
CA GLY A 1 -8.24 -2.99 -9.50
C GLY A 1 -8.58 -3.98 -8.40
N TRP A 2 -8.48 -3.53 -7.18
CA TRP A 2 -8.80 -4.29 -5.97
C TRP A 2 -10.29 -4.27 -5.66
N VAL A 3 -10.85 -5.41 -5.34
CA VAL A 3 -12.27 -5.59 -5.00
C VAL A 3 -12.40 -6.23 -3.62
N SER A 4 -13.26 -5.66 -2.81
CA SER A 4 -13.65 -6.19 -1.49
C SER A 4 -15.18 -6.27 -1.45
N ASP A 5 -15.74 -7.46 -1.52
CA ASP A 5 -17.18 -7.70 -1.47
C ASP A 5 -17.51 -9.01 -0.73
N ARG A 6 -18.77 -9.44 -0.77
CA ARG A 6 -19.20 -10.68 -0.11
C ARG A 6 -18.49 -11.94 -0.62
N ALA A 7 -17.92 -11.91 -1.84
CA ALA A 7 -17.12 -13.00 -2.39
C ALA A 7 -15.64 -12.97 -1.93
N GLY A 8 -15.25 -11.96 -1.15
CA GLY A 8 -13.93 -11.81 -0.57
C GLY A 8 -13.07 -10.75 -1.25
N TYR A 9 -11.76 -10.88 -1.07
CA TYR A 9 -10.75 -9.94 -1.58
C TYR A 9 -10.09 -10.50 -2.84
N ARG A 10 -10.06 -9.70 -3.92
CA ARG A 10 -9.44 -10.10 -5.19
C ARG A 10 -9.09 -8.93 -6.08
N TYR A 11 -8.22 -9.20 -7.07
CA TYR A 11 -8.03 -8.29 -8.19
C TYR A 11 -9.00 -8.65 -9.33
N ALA A 12 -9.60 -7.62 -9.93
CA ALA A 12 -10.48 -7.74 -11.08
C ALA A 12 -10.03 -6.78 -12.19
N ARG A 13 -10.17 -7.20 -13.45
CA ARG A 13 -9.84 -6.36 -14.62
C ARG A 13 -10.82 -5.23 -14.83
N ARG A 14 -12.06 -5.41 -14.39
CA ARG A 14 -13.15 -4.43 -14.48
C ARG A 14 -13.77 -4.23 -13.11
N ASP A 15 -14.31 -3.03 -12.87
CA ASP A 15 -15.10 -2.73 -11.69
C ASP A 15 -16.37 -3.60 -11.70
N PRO A 16 -16.59 -4.49 -10.75
CA PRO A 16 -17.77 -5.35 -10.71
C PRO A 16 -19.07 -4.58 -10.44
N ALA A 17 -19.00 -3.37 -9.89
CA ALA A 17 -20.18 -2.55 -9.62
C ALA A 17 -20.74 -1.93 -10.90
N HIS A 18 -19.89 -1.57 -11.86
CA HIS A 18 -20.29 -0.83 -13.06
C HIS A 18 -19.87 -1.54 -14.36
N GLY A 19 -19.11 -2.63 -14.31
CA GLY A 19 -18.58 -3.32 -15.48
C GLY A 19 -17.56 -2.50 -16.30
N ALA A 20 -17.21 -1.30 -15.84
CA ALA A 20 -16.30 -0.40 -16.52
C ALA A 20 -14.81 -0.81 -16.29
N PRO A 21 -13.90 -0.48 -17.21
CA PRO A 21 -12.48 -0.61 -16.91
C PRO A 21 -12.09 0.34 -15.78
N TRP A 22 -11.13 -0.09 -14.96
CA TRP A 22 -10.55 0.79 -13.94
C TRP A 22 -9.84 1.99 -14.58
N PRO A 23 -9.80 3.15 -13.91
CA PRO A 23 -9.02 4.29 -14.38
C PRO A 23 -7.56 3.92 -14.60
N ALA A 24 -6.97 4.42 -15.69
CA ALA A 24 -5.56 4.22 -15.95
C ALA A 24 -4.71 4.85 -14.84
N MET A 25 -3.63 4.15 -14.44
CA MET A 25 -2.67 4.71 -13.49
C MET A 25 -1.97 5.92 -14.13
N PRO A 26 -2.00 7.10 -13.49
CA PRO A 26 -1.27 8.27 -13.99
C PRO A 26 0.22 7.98 -14.20
N ALA A 27 0.78 8.42 -15.33
CA ALA A 27 2.17 8.15 -15.70
C ALA A 27 3.17 8.63 -14.62
N ALA A 28 2.90 9.77 -14.00
CA ALA A 28 3.75 10.31 -12.92
C ALA A 28 3.79 9.39 -11.69
N LEU A 29 2.65 8.78 -11.32
CA LEU A 29 2.58 7.85 -10.19
C LEU A 29 3.27 6.52 -10.52
N ARG A 30 3.09 6.01 -11.73
CA ARG A 30 3.82 4.84 -12.22
C ARG A 30 5.34 5.06 -12.15
N ALA A 31 5.82 6.16 -12.73
CA ALA A 31 7.24 6.49 -12.75
C ALA A 31 7.82 6.70 -11.34
N LEU A 32 7.04 7.25 -10.39
CA LEU A 32 7.44 7.36 -8.99
C LEU A 32 7.66 5.97 -8.39
N ALA A 33 6.71 5.07 -8.54
CA ALA A 33 6.78 3.73 -7.98
C ALA A 33 7.95 2.91 -8.59
N GLU A 34 8.15 3.00 -9.90
CA GLU A 34 9.27 2.35 -10.60
C GLU A 34 10.63 2.84 -10.10
N ARG A 35 10.81 4.16 -9.95
CA ARG A 35 12.05 4.75 -9.41
C ARG A 35 12.29 4.37 -7.95
N ALA A 36 11.25 4.40 -7.12
CA ALA A 36 11.36 4.03 -5.72
C ALA A 36 11.75 2.55 -5.56
N ALA A 37 11.14 1.67 -6.33
CA ALA A 37 11.48 0.25 -6.33
C ALA A 37 12.91 0.02 -6.79
N ALA A 38 13.35 0.67 -7.87
CA ALA A 38 14.72 0.57 -8.37
C ALA A 38 15.75 1.06 -7.32
N ALA A 39 15.48 2.17 -6.66
CA ALA A 39 16.32 2.69 -5.57
C ALA A 39 16.43 1.73 -4.37
N ALA A 40 15.42 0.91 -4.14
CA ALA A 40 15.39 -0.13 -3.11
C ALA A 40 15.95 -1.49 -3.59
N GLY A 41 16.53 -1.56 -4.80
CA GLY A 41 17.16 -2.78 -5.35
C GLY A 41 16.20 -3.65 -6.19
N PHE A 42 14.97 -3.19 -6.47
CA PHE A 42 14.00 -3.90 -7.30
C PHE A 42 13.87 -3.27 -8.68
N ALA A 43 14.94 -3.34 -9.46
CA ALA A 43 14.94 -2.84 -10.84
C ALA A 43 13.90 -3.60 -11.71
N GLY A 44 13.27 -2.88 -12.65
CA GLY A 44 12.30 -3.48 -13.57
C GLY A 44 10.90 -3.68 -12.98
N PHE A 45 10.61 -3.19 -11.77
CA PHE A 45 9.27 -3.20 -11.21
C PHE A 45 8.31 -2.39 -12.10
N GLN A 46 7.23 -3.02 -12.53
CA GLN A 46 6.17 -2.41 -13.33
C GLN A 46 4.83 -2.61 -12.63
N PRO A 47 4.38 -1.62 -11.85
CA PRO A 47 3.08 -1.73 -11.18
C PRO A 47 1.93 -1.65 -12.17
N ASP A 48 0.93 -2.50 -11.99
CA ASP A 48 -0.33 -2.50 -12.74
C ASP A 48 -1.55 -2.17 -11.87
N SER A 49 -1.34 -2.02 -10.56
CA SER A 49 -2.37 -1.67 -9.60
C SER A 49 -1.86 -0.62 -8.61
N CYS A 50 -2.71 0.36 -8.30
CA CYS A 50 -2.53 1.31 -7.22
C CYS A 50 -3.80 1.35 -6.36
N LEU A 51 -3.70 0.87 -5.12
CA LEU A 51 -4.77 1.00 -4.14
C LEU A 51 -4.58 2.31 -3.36
N VAL A 52 -5.63 3.11 -3.31
CA VAL A 52 -5.67 4.35 -2.53
C VAL A 52 -6.49 4.11 -1.27
N ASN A 53 -5.86 4.18 -0.11
CA ASN A 53 -6.51 4.10 1.19
C ASN A 53 -6.56 5.48 1.84
N GLU A 54 -7.75 5.89 2.28
CA GLU A 54 -7.91 7.05 3.15
C GLU A 54 -8.03 6.62 4.60
N TYR A 55 -7.24 7.24 5.47
CA TYR A 55 -7.30 7.08 6.92
C TYR A 55 -7.72 8.38 7.55
N GLN A 56 -8.82 8.37 8.26
CA GLN A 56 -9.22 9.43 9.18
C GLN A 56 -8.57 9.21 10.56
N PRO A 57 -8.56 10.22 11.45
CA PRO A 57 -8.11 10.03 12.83
C PRO A 57 -8.77 8.82 13.51
N GLY A 58 -7.96 7.99 14.14
CA GLY A 58 -8.39 6.73 14.75
C GLY A 58 -8.45 5.52 13.80
N ALA A 59 -8.45 5.73 12.48
CA ALA A 59 -8.40 4.63 11.51
C ALA A 59 -7.07 3.88 11.59
N ARG A 60 -7.12 2.58 11.41
CA ARG A 60 -5.97 1.67 11.48
C ARG A 60 -6.08 0.58 10.42
N MET A 61 -4.96 -0.10 10.17
CA MET A 61 -4.94 -1.35 9.42
C MET A 61 -4.33 -2.42 10.32
N THR A 62 -5.08 -3.47 10.62
CA THR A 62 -4.57 -4.59 11.42
C THR A 62 -3.48 -5.35 10.66
N LEU A 63 -2.65 -6.09 11.38
CA LEU A 63 -1.60 -6.91 10.77
C LEU A 63 -2.21 -7.90 9.77
N HIS A 64 -1.71 -7.87 8.54
CA HIS A 64 -2.13 -8.71 7.43
C HIS A 64 -0.95 -8.95 6.49
N GLN A 65 -1.16 -9.82 5.51
CA GLN A 65 -0.22 -10.09 4.43
C GLN A 65 -0.88 -9.73 3.10
N ASP A 66 -0.15 -9.09 2.22
CA ASP A 66 -0.54 -8.88 0.81
C ASP A 66 -0.12 -10.13 0.00
N ARG A 67 -1.08 -11.03 -0.26
CA ARG A 67 -0.85 -12.33 -0.89
C ARG A 67 -1.84 -12.67 -2.00
N ASN A 68 -2.59 -11.69 -2.47
CA ASN A 68 -3.59 -11.88 -3.51
C ASN A 68 -3.05 -11.59 -4.92
N GLU A 69 -1.81 -11.12 -5.01
CA GLU A 69 -1.11 -10.87 -6.26
C GLU A 69 -0.63 -12.20 -6.86
N ARG A 70 -0.56 -12.26 -8.21
CA ARG A 70 -0.04 -13.43 -8.91
C ARG A 70 1.48 -13.51 -8.88
N ASP A 71 2.13 -12.37 -8.84
CA ASP A 71 3.60 -12.26 -8.81
C ASP A 71 4.06 -11.75 -7.43
N LEU A 72 4.35 -12.68 -6.54
CA LEU A 72 4.87 -12.40 -5.20
C LEU A 72 6.39 -12.10 -5.19
N THR A 73 7.06 -12.16 -6.32
CA THR A 73 8.47 -11.75 -6.43
C THR A 73 8.60 -10.24 -6.59
N ALA A 74 7.55 -9.58 -7.10
CA ALA A 74 7.50 -8.14 -7.23
C ALA A 74 7.38 -7.45 -5.84
N PRO A 75 8.07 -6.31 -5.63
CA PRO A 75 7.96 -5.57 -4.39
C PRO A 75 6.61 -4.86 -4.27
N ILE A 76 6.35 -4.31 -3.09
CA ILE A 76 5.29 -3.35 -2.84
C ILE A 76 5.91 -1.99 -2.60
N VAL A 77 5.34 -0.96 -3.23
CA VAL A 77 5.73 0.44 -3.01
C VAL A 77 4.56 1.17 -2.37
N SER A 78 4.79 1.83 -1.26
CA SER A 78 3.77 2.54 -0.47
C SER A 78 4.18 3.99 -0.27
N VAL A 79 3.34 4.91 -0.74
CA VAL A 79 3.53 6.37 -0.60
C VAL A 79 2.60 6.91 0.46
N SER A 80 3.12 7.67 1.41
CA SER A 80 2.38 8.30 2.50
C SER A 80 2.16 9.78 2.23
N LEU A 81 0.90 10.23 2.28
CA LEU A 81 0.52 11.63 2.11
C LEU A 81 -0.40 12.07 3.25
N GLY A 82 -0.23 13.30 3.74
CA GLY A 82 -1.07 13.88 4.79
C GLY A 82 -0.59 13.57 6.20
N LEU A 83 -1.48 13.07 7.06
CA LEU A 83 -1.17 12.83 8.46
C LEU A 83 -0.04 11.81 8.64
N PRO A 84 0.81 11.99 9.67
CA PRO A 84 1.80 10.99 10.04
C PRO A 84 1.13 9.69 10.51
N ALA A 85 1.79 8.58 10.26
CA ALA A 85 1.35 7.26 10.70
C ALA A 85 2.52 6.43 11.22
N THR A 86 2.22 5.38 11.96
CA THR A 86 3.21 4.36 12.34
C THR A 86 2.90 3.09 11.59
N PHE A 87 3.76 2.74 10.67
CA PHE A 87 3.72 1.45 9.97
C PHE A 87 4.32 0.38 10.87
N GLN A 88 3.73 -0.80 10.86
CA GLN A 88 4.20 -1.97 11.59
C GLN A 88 4.67 -3.02 10.59
N LEU A 89 5.89 -3.53 10.79
CA LEU A 89 6.44 -4.65 10.02
C LEU A 89 6.78 -5.77 11.00
N GLY A 90 6.07 -6.87 10.91
CA GLY A 90 6.27 -8.08 11.71
C GLY A 90 7.15 -9.11 11.00
N GLY A 91 7.03 -10.35 11.41
CA GLY A 91 7.66 -11.51 10.80
C GLY A 91 6.72 -12.29 9.88
N ASP A 92 7.01 -13.58 9.74
CA ASP A 92 6.24 -14.49 8.88
C ASP A 92 4.98 -15.01 9.61
N ASP A 93 4.98 -14.97 10.94
CA ASP A 93 3.82 -15.23 11.78
C ASP A 93 3.22 -13.93 12.33
N ARG A 94 1.89 -13.91 12.49
CA ARG A 94 1.16 -12.75 13.02
C ARG A 94 1.56 -12.36 14.44
N THR A 95 2.10 -13.30 15.19
CA THR A 95 2.53 -13.14 16.59
C THR A 95 4.00 -12.74 16.73
N ASP A 96 4.73 -12.70 15.61
CA ASP A 96 6.13 -12.30 15.63
C ASP A 96 6.33 -10.85 16.11
N PRO A 97 7.49 -10.53 16.68
CA PRO A 97 7.85 -9.17 17.06
C PRO A 97 7.70 -8.18 15.91
N VAL A 98 7.18 -7.00 16.21
CA VAL A 98 6.88 -5.95 15.23
C VAL A 98 7.87 -4.80 15.35
N VAL A 99 8.50 -4.44 14.24
CA VAL A 99 9.24 -3.18 14.10
C VAL A 99 8.27 -2.06 13.75
N ARG A 100 8.41 -0.91 14.39
CA ARG A 100 7.60 0.29 14.15
C ARG A 100 8.37 1.30 13.32
N VAL A 101 7.83 1.69 12.20
CA VAL A 101 8.42 2.67 11.27
C VAL A 101 7.54 3.91 11.24
N PRO A 102 7.99 5.05 11.75
CA PRO A 102 7.25 6.31 11.61
C PRO A 102 7.29 6.75 10.15
N LEU A 103 6.13 7.15 9.63
CA LEU A 103 5.96 7.66 8.26
C LEU A 103 5.33 9.05 8.31
N VAL A 104 5.87 9.97 7.52
CA VAL A 104 5.36 11.33 7.36
C VAL A 104 4.95 11.60 5.90
N HIS A 105 4.38 12.76 5.66
CA HIS A 105 3.99 13.19 4.32
C HIS A 105 5.19 13.19 3.34
N GLY A 106 5.06 12.46 2.24
CA GLY A 106 6.08 12.32 1.20
C GLY A 106 6.98 11.09 1.36
N ASP A 107 6.90 10.37 2.47
CA ASP A 107 7.67 9.14 2.64
C ASP A 107 7.22 8.04 1.67
N VAL A 108 8.19 7.33 1.16
CA VAL A 108 7.99 6.15 0.31
C VAL A 108 8.66 4.95 0.97
N LEU A 109 7.87 3.94 1.27
CA LEU A 109 8.34 2.67 1.80
C LEU A 109 8.29 1.60 0.71
N VAL A 110 9.35 0.81 0.61
CA VAL A 110 9.42 -0.32 -0.33
C VAL A 110 9.78 -1.57 0.43
N TRP A 111 9.04 -2.65 0.21
CA TRP A 111 9.39 -3.97 0.75
C TRP A 111 9.14 -5.07 -0.27
N GLY A 112 10.00 -6.08 -0.25
CA GLY A 112 9.98 -7.18 -1.21
C GLY A 112 10.98 -8.26 -0.81
N GLY A 113 11.23 -9.25 -1.68
CA GLY A 113 12.12 -10.36 -1.39
C GLY A 113 11.70 -11.09 -0.10
N PRO A 114 12.61 -11.32 0.86
CA PRO A 114 12.28 -12.02 2.12
C PRO A 114 11.21 -11.30 2.98
N ALA A 115 11.03 -10.00 2.79
CA ALA A 115 10.02 -9.23 3.53
C ALA A 115 8.66 -9.17 2.82
N ARG A 116 8.54 -9.69 1.59
CA ARG A 116 7.35 -9.53 0.74
C ARG A 116 6.05 -10.01 1.39
N LEU A 117 6.12 -11.12 2.12
CA LEU A 117 4.96 -11.74 2.77
C LEU A 117 4.92 -11.52 4.29
N ARG A 118 5.78 -10.65 4.83
CA ARG A 118 5.72 -10.35 6.26
C ARG A 118 4.42 -9.67 6.64
N PHE A 119 3.92 -10.00 7.83
CA PHE A 119 2.77 -9.32 8.41
C PHE A 119 3.06 -7.84 8.60
N HIS A 120 2.16 -6.99 8.15
CA HIS A 120 2.31 -5.55 8.28
C HIS A 120 0.96 -4.88 8.54
N GLY A 121 1.01 -3.65 9.03
CA GLY A 121 -0.19 -2.89 9.39
C GLY A 121 0.11 -1.44 9.68
N VAL A 122 -0.90 -0.70 10.11
CA VAL A 122 -0.79 0.72 10.48
C VAL A 122 -1.50 0.92 11.82
N LEU A 123 -0.80 1.49 12.80
CA LEU A 123 -1.39 1.87 14.08
C LEU A 123 -2.46 2.96 13.90
N PRO A 124 -3.38 3.13 14.87
CA PRO A 124 -4.36 4.20 14.81
C PRO A 124 -3.72 5.57 14.51
N VAL A 125 -4.21 6.23 13.46
CA VAL A 125 -3.73 7.55 13.04
C VAL A 125 -4.13 8.60 14.06
N ARG A 126 -3.19 9.45 14.48
CA ARG A 126 -3.43 10.48 15.48
C ARG A 126 -4.35 11.59 14.96
N PRO A 127 -5.16 12.22 15.84
CA PRO A 127 -6.04 13.34 15.48
C PRO A 127 -5.25 14.66 15.38
N VAL A 128 -4.44 14.78 14.34
CA VAL A 128 -3.70 16.00 14.00
C VAL A 128 -4.17 16.53 12.64
N HIS A 129 -3.66 17.66 12.20
CA HIS A 129 -4.07 18.32 10.97
C HIS A 129 -2.86 18.53 10.04
N HIS A 130 -3.01 18.18 8.77
CA HIS A 130 -2.01 18.45 7.73
C HIS A 130 -2.39 19.71 6.94
N PRO A 131 -1.46 20.65 6.67
CA PRO A 131 -1.79 21.95 6.06
C PRO A 131 -2.53 21.87 4.72
N ARG A 132 -2.24 20.86 3.90
CA ARG A 132 -2.85 20.70 2.57
C ARG A 132 -3.97 19.67 2.52
N LEU A 133 -3.91 18.64 3.35
CA LEU A 133 -4.83 17.49 3.27
C LEU A 133 -5.84 17.44 4.43
N GLY A 134 -5.72 18.38 5.40
CA GLY A 134 -6.61 18.41 6.56
C GLY A 134 -6.41 17.20 7.47
N PRO A 135 -7.48 16.71 8.13
CA PRO A 135 -7.39 15.64 9.12
C PRO A 135 -7.46 14.24 8.45
N ARG A 136 -6.64 14.00 7.42
CA ARG A 136 -6.61 12.69 6.73
C ARG A 136 -5.21 12.30 6.25
N ARG A 137 -5.00 11.01 6.19
CA ARG A 137 -3.85 10.40 5.54
C ARG A 137 -4.33 9.66 4.30
N LEU A 138 -3.66 9.87 3.18
CA LEU A 138 -3.79 9.05 2.00
C LEU A 138 -2.57 8.13 1.89
N ASN A 139 -2.81 6.89 1.52
CA ASN A 139 -1.77 5.92 1.23
C ASN A 139 -1.98 5.35 -0.16
N LEU A 140 -0.97 5.50 -1.00
CA LEU A 140 -0.95 4.93 -2.34
C LEU A 140 -0.09 3.68 -2.30
N THR A 141 -0.68 2.52 -2.53
CA THR A 141 0.05 1.25 -2.52
C THR A 141 0.08 0.64 -3.92
N PHE A 142 1.28 0.58 -4.49
CA PHE A 142 1.53 0.08 -5.84
C PHE A 142 1.95 -1.39 -5.78
N ARG A 143 1.33 -2.21 -6.63
CA ARG A 143 1.58 -3.65 -6.73
C ARG A 143 1.58 -4.10 -8.18
N ARG A 144 2.20 -5.24 -8.43
CA ARG A 144 2.03 -6.02 -9.66
C ARG A 144 1.03 -7.13 -9.36
N ALA A 145 -0.24 -6.89 -9.72
CA ALA A 145 -1.33 -7.80 -9.42
C ALA A 145 -1.45 -8.98 -10.40
N GLY A 146 -1.00 -8.82 -11.67
CA GLY A 146 -0.94 -9.84 -12.72
C GLY A 146 -1.91 -9.65 -13.87
#